data_e0eaee81b5dcb6447d42cae203dbdc3c
#
_entry.id   e0eaee81b5dcb6447d42cae203dbdc3c
#
_cell.length_a   1.000
_cell.length_b   1.000
_cell.length_c   1.000
_cell.angle_alpha   90.00
_cell.angle_beta   90.00
_cell.angle_gamma   90.00
#
_symmetry.space_group_name_H-M   'P 1'
#
loop_
_entity.id
_entity.type
_entity.pdbx_description
1 polymer ?
#
loop_
_entity_poly.entity_id
_entity_poly.type
_entity_poly.pdbx_seq_one_letter_code
_entity_poly.pdbx_strand_id
1 'polypeptide(L)'
;MENVQKTGKVLGEILEELKEKHPCVGDVRYIGLFSSIEFVKDKETRESLVPYGKDEKGLMGKIVKALMEKKFFTYSHENMIFISPALIITEEQIREEMVKVDEVLSMVDKEMI
;
A
#
# COMPACT_ATOMS: atom_id res chain seq x y z
N MET A 1 -7.02 -10.98 -20.97
CA MET A 1 -7.00 -11.39 -19.55
C MET A 1 -5.70 -12.04 -19.09
N GLU A 2 -4.92 -12.57 -20.00
CA GLU A 2 -3.59 -13.11 -19.68
C GLU A 2 -2.69 -12.05 -19.02
N ASN A 3 -2.73 -10.81 -19.54
CA ASN A 3 -1.93 -9.72 -18.97
C ASN A 3 -2.30 -9.45 -17.50
N VAL A 4 -3.59 -9.46 -17.18
CA VAL A 4 -4.06 -9.22 -15.81
C VAL A 4 -3.61 -10.34 -14.87
N GLN A 5 -3.67 -11.59 -15.32
CA GLN A 5 -3.22 -12.72 -14.51
C GLN A 5 -1.72 -12.65 -14.22
N LYS A 6 -0.92 -12.33 -15.24
CA LYS A 6 0.53 -12.23 -15.11
C LYS A 6 0.94 -11.03 -14.27
N THR A 7 0.41 -9.87 -14.57
CA THR A 7 0.75 -8.63 -13.85
C THR A 7 0.16 -8.62 -12.44
N GLY A 8 -1.03 -9.21 -12.26
CA GLY A 8 -1.62 -9.37 -10.94
C GLY A 8 -0.78 -10.25 -10.03
N LYS A 9 -0.19 -11.31 -10.58
CA LYS A 9 0.72 -12.18 -9.81
C LYS A 9 1.97 -11.40 -9.38
N VAL A 10 2.54 -10.61 -10.29
CA VAL A 10 3.71 -9.77 -9.96
C VAL A 10 3.36 -8.77 -8.86
N LEU A 11 2.22 -8.10 -8.99
CA LEU A 11 1.77 -7.15 -7.97
C LEU A 11 1.59 -7.83 -6.62
N GLY A 12 0.96 -9.01 -6.59
CA GLY A 12 0.77 -9.78 -5.37
C GLY A 12 2.08 -10.17 -4.71
N GLU A 13 3.06 -10.60 -5.49
CA GLU A 13 4.40 -10.95 -4.98
C GLU A 13 5.08 -9.72 -4.35
N ILE A 14 4.99 -8.57 -5.00
CA ILE A 14 5.55 -7.32 -4.48
C ILE A 14 4.87 -6.95 -3.17
N LEU A 15 3.54 -7.04 -3.10
CA LEU A 15 2.79 -6.73 -1.87
C LEU A 15 3.19 -7.63 -0.71
N GLU A 16 3.41 -8.93 -0.97
CA GLU A 16 3.86 -9.85 0.07
C GLU A 16 5.27 -9.51 0.56
N GLU A 17 6.16 -9.12 -0.35
CA GLU A 17 7.50 -8.65 0.01
C GLU A 17 7.44 -7.40 0.87
N LEU A 18 6.58 -6.44 0.51
CA LEU A 18 6.40 -5.20 1.29
C LEU A 18 5.85 -5.49 2.68
N LYS A 19 4.95 -6.47 2.79
CA LYS A 19 4.40 -6.89 4.08
C LYS A 19 5.49 -7.42 5.00
N GLU A 20 6.41 -8.21 4.47
CA GLU A 20 7.53 -8.74 5.27
C GLU A 20 8.55 -7.65 5.61
N LYS A 21 8.82 -6.76 4.67
CA LYS A 21 9.84 -5.72 4.80
C LYS A 21 9.44 -4.59 5.75
N HIS A 22 8.16 -4.20 5.73
CA HIS A 22 7.72 -3.01 6.46
C HIS A 22 6.88 -3.35 7.69
N PRO A 23 7.32 -2.95 8.89
CA PRO A 23 6.53 -3.18 10.11
C PRO A 23 5.19 -2.45 10.12
N CYS A 24 5.02 -1.37 9.33
CA CYS A 24 3.75 -0.66 9.26
C CYS A 24 2.68 -1.40 8.44
N VAL A 25 3.06 -2.40 7.65
CA VAL A 25 2.10 -3.16 6.83
C VAL A 25 1.63 -4.37 7.62
N GLY A 26 0.37 -4.34 8.05
CA GLY A 26 -0.23 -5.43 8.82
C GLY A 26 -0.80 -6.53 7.95
N ASP A 27 -1.35 -6.16 6.80
CA ASP A 27 -1.90 -7.13 5.87
C ASP A 27 -1.96 -6.54 4.46
N VAL A 28 -1.96 -7.40 3.47
CA VAL A 28 -2.18 -7.04 2.08
C VAL A 28 -3.24 -7.97 1.49
N ARG A 29 -4.10 -7.42 0.65
CA ARG A 29 -5.15 -8.19 -0.03
C ARG A 29 -5.15 -7.83 -1.49
N TYR A 30 -5.32 -8.83 -2.36
CA TYR A 30 -5.30 -8.58 -3.78
C TYR A 30 -6.12 -9.62 -4.54
N ILE A 31 -6.81 -9.14 -5.57
CA ILE A 31 -7.54 -9.97 -6.54
C ILE A 31 -7.23 -9.36 -7.90
N GLY A 32 -6.49 -10.09 -8.73
CA GLY A 32 -6.01 -9.55 -9.99
C GLY A 32 -5.16 -8.30 -9.76
N LEU A 33 -5.58 -7.17 -10.31
CA LEU A 33 -4.88 -5.89 -10.14
C LEU A 33 -5.48 -4.99 -9.07
N PHE A 34 -6.58 -5.42 -8.44
CA PHE A 34 -7.17 -4.66 -7.34
C PHE A 34 -6.55 -5.12 -6.02
N SER A 35 -6.02 -4.19 -5.24
CA SER A 35 -5.35 -4.55 -3.99
C SER A 35 -5.50 -3.46 -2.93
N SER A 36 -5.23 -3.86 -1.69
CA SER A 36 -5.23 -2.94 -0.56
C SER A 36 -4.08 -3.26 0.39
N ILE A 37 -3.61 -2.23 1.08
CA ILE A 37 -2.58 -2.35 2.12
C ILE A 37 -3.20 -1.82 3.41
N GLU A 38 -3.16 -2.64 4.46
CA GLU A 38 -3.63 -2.26 5.80
C GLU A 38 -2.44 -1.82 6.65
N PHE A 39 -2.54 -0.64 7.25
CA PHE A 39 -1.49 -0.09 8.10
C PHE A 39 -1.74 -0.42 9.57
N VAL A 40 -0.68 -0.86 10.24
CA VAL A 40 -0.71 -1.15 11.66
C VAL A 40 0.43 -0.41 12.35
N LYS A 41 0.23 -0.11 13.63
CA LYS A 41 1.25 0.46 14.48
C LYS A 41 2.18 -0.64 15.03
N ASP A 42 1.63 -1.82 15.27
CA ASP A 42 2.34 -2.98 15.81
C ASP A 42 1.77 -4.25 15.17
N LYS A 43 2.63 -5.01 14.49
CA LYS A 43 2.23 -6.27 13.84
C LYS A 43 1.85 -7.37 14.83
N GLU A 44 2.51 -7.42 15.97
CA GLU A 44 2.24 -8.47 16.97
C GLU A 44 0.87 -8.30 17.59
N THR A 45 0.54 -7.09 18.01
CA THR A 45 -0.76 -6.78 18.61
C THR A 45 -1.83 -6.49 17.57
N ARG A 46 -1.42 -6.24 16.31
CA ARG A 46 -2.28 -5.82 15.20
C ARG A 46 -3.01 -4.50 15.49
N GLU A 47 -2.43 -3.67 16.35
CA GLU A 47 -2.97 -2.35 16.63
C GLU A 47 -2.97 -1.51 15.36
N SER A 48 -4.13 -0.96 14.99
CA SER A 48 -4.27 -0.12 13.81
C SER A 48 -3.42 1.14 13.93
N LEU A 49 -2.84 1.58 12.81
CA LEU A 49 -2.07 2.83 12.76
C LEU A 49 -2.93 4.02 13.17
N VAL A 50 -4.20 4.01 12.77
CA VAL A 50 -5.17 5.03 13.18
C VAL A 50 -6.33 4.34 13.89
N PRO A 51 -6.89 4.95 14.96
CA PRO A 51 -8.06 4.41 15.63
C PRO A 51 -9.25 4.34 14.67
N TYR A 52 -10.07 3.33 14.83
CA TYR A 52 -11.27 3.16 14.00
C TYR A 52 -12.14 4.40 14.02
N GLY A 53 -12.46 4.90 12.83
CA GLY A 53 -13.29 6.10 12.66
C GLY A 53 -12.63 7.41 13.06
N LYS A 54 -11.36 7.39 13.47
CA LYS A 54 -10.67 8.59 13.95
C LYS A 54 -9.22 8.64 13.45
N ASP A 55 -8.91 9.63 12.64
CA ASP A 55 -7.54 9.91 12.22
C ASP A 55 -7.18 11.32 12.69
N GLU A 56 -7.10 11.50 14.01
CA GLU A 56 -6.90 12.80 14.64
C GLU A 56 -5.62 13.50 14.18
N LYS A 57 -4.57 12.73 13.90
CA LYS A 57 -3.30 13.29 13.43
C LYS A 57 -3.22 13.39 11.92
N GLY A 58 -4.25 12.95 11.21
CA GLY A 58 -4.26 12.96 9.75
C GLY A 58 -3.18 12.09 9.12
N LEU A 59 -2.82 10.96 9.76
CA LEU A 59 -1.75 10.08 9.31
C LEU A 59 -2.04 9.48 7.93
N MET A 60 -3.27 9.01 7.72
CA MET A 60 -3.65 8.45 6.41
C MET A 60 -3.64 9.50 5.32
N GLY A 61 -4.08 10.72 5.63
CA GLY A 61 -4.00 11.83 4.70
C GLY A 61 -2.56 12.18 4.32
N LYS A 62 -1.64 12.10 5.27
CA LYS A 62 -0.21 12.32 5.00
C LYS A 62 0.36 11.23 4.09
N ILE A 63 -0.05 9.98 4.27
CA ILE A 63 0.37 8.87 3.43
C ILE A 63 -0.14 9.07 2.00
N VAL A 64 -1.42 9.38 1.83
CA VAL A 64 -2.02 9.64 0.51
C VAL A 64 -1.32 10.83 -0.16
N LYS A 65 -1.08 11.90 0.58
CA LYS A 65 -0.40 13.08 0.05
C LYS A 65 1.02 12.77 -0.39
N ALA A 66 1.77 11.99 0.39
CA ALA A 66 3.13 11.59 0.03
C ALA A 66 3.15 10.78 -1.27
N LEU A 67 2.17 9.89 -1.46
CA LEU A 67 2.04 9.13 -2.71
C LEU A 67 1.68 10.04 -3.88
N MET A 68 0.77 11.00 -3.67
CA MET A 68 0.38 11.96 -4.70
C MET A 68 1.56 12.82 -5.16
N GLU A 69 2.45 13.20 -4.25
CA GLU A 69 3.66 13.96 -4.59
C GLU A 69 4.58 13.16 -5.51
N LYS A 70 4.52 11.84 -5.42
CA LYS A 70 5.24 10.93 -6.31
C LYS A 70 4.42 10.55 -7.55
N LYS A 71 3.28 11.20 -7.74
CA LYS A 71 2.33 10.92 -8.83
C LYS A 71 1.73 9.52 -8.78
N PHE A 72 1.59 8.99 -7.60
CA PHE A 72 0.88 7.75 -7.34
C PHE A 72 -0.46 8.10 -6.69
N PHE A 73 -1.54 7.99 -7.44
CA PHE A 73 -2.88 8.40 -6.99
C PHE A 73 -3.60 7.24 -6.33
N THR A 74 -4.05 7.46 -5.12
CA THR A 74 -4.79 6.47 -4.35
C THR A 74 -5.76 7.19 -3.41
N TYR A 75 -6.55 6.42 -2.69
CA TYR A 75 -7.41 6.95 -1.65
C TYR A 75 -7.31 6.05 -0.43
N SER A 76 -7.67 6.57 0.73
CA SER A 76 -7.66 5.83 1.98
C SER A 76 -9.08 5.61 2.50
N HIS A 77 -9.26 4.54 3.23
CA HIS A 77 -10.46 4.25 4.00
C HIS A 77 -10.02 3.59 5.29
N GLU A 78 -10.33 4.21 6.42
CA GLU A 78 -9.82 3.76 7.72
C GLU A 78 -8.29 3.69 7.70
N ASN A 79 -7.70 2.54 7.99
CA ASN A 79 -6.24 2.35 7.99
C ASN A 79 -5.73 1.65 6.73
N MET A 80 -6.47 1.74 5.63
CA MET A 80 -6.12 1.09 4.37
C MET A 80 -5.94 2.07 3.23
N ILE A 81 -5.03 1.75 2.32
CA ILE A 81 -4.96 2.40 1.01
C ILE A 81 -5.25 1.37 -0.08
N PHE A 82 -5.72 1.84 -1.22
CA PHE A 82 -6.16 0.96 -2.31
C PHE A 82 -5.30 1.19 -3.55
N ILE A 83 -4.98 0.11 -4.24
CA ILE A 83 -4.17 0.11 -5.44
C ILE A 83 -4.97 -0.55 -6.55
N SER A 84 -5.22 0.20 -7.63
CA SER A 84 -6.01 -0.29 -8.76
C SER A 84 -5.39 0.19 -10.07
N PRO A 85 -4.29 -0.45 -10.53
CA PRO A 85 -3.64 -0.05 -11.77
C PRO A 85 -4.50 -0.36 -13.00
N ALA A 86 -4.18 0.30 -14.11
CA ALA A 86 -4.86 0.05 -15.37
C ALA A 86 -4.64 -1.39 -15.85
N LEU A 87 -5.64 -1.97 -16.49
CA LEU A 87 -5.58 -3.37 -16.99
C LEU A 87 -4.48 -3.60 -18.02
N ILE A 88 -4.03 -2.55 -18.70
CA ILE A 88 -2.98 -2.63 -19.71
C ILE A 88 -1.57 -2.39 -19.13
N ILE A 89 -1.45 -2.24 -17.82
CA ILE A 89 -0.16 -1.97 -17.19
C ILE A 89 0.80 -3.15 -17.41
N THR A 90 2.07 -2.84 -17.64
CA THR A 90 3.11 -3.86 -17.80
C THR A 90 3.75 -4.20 -16.47
N GLU A 91 4.45 -5.35 -16.42
CA GLU A 91 5.21 -5.75 -15.25
C GLU A 91 6.23 -4.68 -14.86
N GLU A 92 6.93 -4.11 -15.85
CA GLU A 92 7.91 -3.06 -15.60
C GLU A 92 7.26 -1.82 -14.97
N GLN A 93 6.11 -1.41 -15.48
CA GLN A 93 5.37 -0.27 -14.93
C GLN A 93 4.91 -0.53 -13.50
N ILE A 94 4.44 -1.75 -13.21
CA ILE A 94 4.05 -2.12 -11.84
C ILE A 94 5.24 -2.01 -10.90
N ARG A 95 6.40 -2.53 -11.30
CA ARG A 95 7.60 -2.47 -10.46
C ARG A 95 8.01 -1.02 -10.19
N GLU A 96 7.97 -0.16 -11.20
CA GLU A 96 8.28 1.26 -11.06
C GLU A 96 7.32 1.96 -10.09
N GLU A 97 6.01 1.70 -10.22
CA GLU A 97 5.00 2.31 -9.36
C GLU A 97 5.12 1.81 -7.92
N MET A 98 5.42 0.53 -7.73
CA MET A 98 5.53 -0.04 -6.39
C MET A 98 6.81 0.41 -5.66
N VAL A 99 7.83 0.86 -6.37
CA VAL A 99 8.99 1.52 -5.74
C VAL A 99 8.55 2.78 -5.01
N LYS A 100 7.61 3.54 -5.58
CA LYS A 100 7.05 4.73 -4.94
C LYS A 100 6.33 4.37 -3.64
N VAL A 101 5.57 3.29 -3.66
CA VAL A 101 4.87 2.79 -2.47
C VAL A 101 5.88 2.37 -1.40
N ASP A 102 6.91 1.63 -1.80
CA ASP A 102 7.97 1.18 -0.89
C ASP A 102 8.63 2.36 -0.17
N GLU A 103 8.95 3.43 -0.91
CA GLU A 103 9.55 4.64 -0.33
C GLU A 103 8.63 5.29 0.70
N VAL A 104 7.33 5.38 0.41
CA VAL A 104 6.36 5.95 1.34
C VAL A 104 6.19 5.05 2.56
N LEU A 105 6.19 3.73 2.39
CA LEU A 105 6.11 2.79 3.51
C LEU A 105 7.33 2.92 4.43
N SER A 106 8.51 3.16 3.86
CA SER A 106 9.73 3.41 4.67
C SER A 106 9.57 4.69 5.51
N MET A 107 8.96 5.72 4.96
CA MET A 107 8.65 6.95 5.69
C MET A 107 7.69 6.66 6.85
N VAL A 108 6.65 5.87 6.60
CA VAL A 108 5.66 5.50 7.62
C VAL A 108 6.33 4.72 8.75
N ASP A 109 7.17 3.73 8.41
CA ASP A 109 7.94 2.95 9.39
C ASP A 109 8.77 3.85 10.30
N LYS A 110 9.39 4.87 9.73
CA LYS A 110 10.30 5.75 10.44
C LYS A 110 9.58 6.81 11.27
N GLU A 111 8.50 7.38 10.75
CA GLU A 111 7.86 8.56 11.34
C GLU A 111 6.56 8.30 12.09
N MET A 112 5.86 7.20 11.78
CA MET A 112 4.49 6.99 12.27
C MET A 112 4.32 5.81 13.22
N ILE A 113 5.33 4.97 13.36
CA ILE A 113 5.24 3.82 14.29
C ILE A 113 6.36 3.79 15.31
#